data_027e172893ce827ed8cceab143e26043
#
_entry.id   027e172893ce827ed8cceab143e26043
#
_cell.length_a   1.000
_cell.length_b   1.000
_cell.length_c   1.000
_cell.angle_alpha   90.00
_cell.angle_beta   90.00
_cell.angle_gamma   90.00
#
_symmetry.space_group_name_H-M   'P 1'
#
loop_
_entity.id
_entity.type
_entity.pdbx_description
1 polymer ?
#
loop_
_entity_poly.entity_id
_entity_poly.type
_entity_poly.pdbx_seq_one_letter_code
_entity_poly.pdbx_strand_id
1 'polypeptide(L)'
;MSSLLLYAATALITYIAYSQLFALFQAAVRKAPPVAANSWWTFLRGKSVPGNVLIEEFYEKYSKNNEAFMAGGYYVLPPSVFAAIRKIPDRIANSTPANEDGLVLDPFLGHDNTDIIHLVRTDLTRSVDAMIAPLKDEIHLTLSTHFLPPSTPPTLLSGEQWYPLTVHPSTLSAIGRITTRILVGAKYTTLPAWTTTLAGFANGIIIQSFLLRKLPRAIIPLIAPFFDTTRRVAKLRALILPDVRALLANPPTPGTYPDGEPTVLPMMVNYVLSRPGYAEAEESTVLTGVIGRLLDFSFAAVDTTTITLTHCIHDLVSHPPALYANPILTQARSVLATHNGVWTTQALSALPLLESFIKESQRLHPVGQLLSQRKVLDPAGVTLYPAEGFEGAEPIHLPYGAVTQMPTHGIHMDGGVYEEPRVFRGFRFAGDKVPSSQPSDRFMSFGHGKHACPGRHLALVVVKLFLLEFLERFEFKEVERPKDWQLGFMFNAVPDMKTNVWIRPRREDEEVGA
;
A
#
# COMPACT_ATOMS: atom_id res chain seq x y z
N MET A 1 -18.68 -36.97 8.38
CA MET A 1 -18.24 -35.60 8.08
C MET A 1 -17.94 -34.77 9.34
N SER A 2 -18.70 -34.86 10.41
CA SER A 2 -18.49 -34.08 11.65
C SER A 2 -17.20 -34.44 12.41
N SER A 3 -16.82 -35.72 12.48
CA SER A 3 -15.59 -36.16 13.18
C SER A 3 -14.31 -35.71 12.48
N LEU A 4 -14.26 -35.76 11.16
CA LEU A 4 -13.10 -35.32 10.37
C LEU A 4 -12.87 -33.80 10.50
N LEU A 5 -13.94 -33.01 10.52
CA LEU A 5 -13.87 -31.56 10.75
C LEU A 5 -13.40 -31.25 12.18
N LEU A 6 -13.84 -32.04 13.17
CA LEU A 6 -13.41 -31.87 14.55
C LEU A 6 -11.93 -32.21 14.71
N TYR A 7 -11.44 -33.30 14.10
CA TYR A 7 -10.02 -33.66 14.11
C TYR A 7 -9.17 -32.61 13.41
N ALA A 8 -9.61 -32.09 12.25
CA ALA A 8 -8.91 -31.03 11.54
C ALA A 8 -8.83 -29.73 12.36
N ALA A 9 -9.95 -29.35 13.00
CA ALA A 9 -9.99 -28.18 13.88
C ALA A 9 -9.08 -28.34 15.09
N THR A 10 -9.08 -29.53 15.74
CA THR A 10 -8.22 -29.81 16.89
C THR A 10 -6.73 -29.80 16.47
N ALA A 11 -6.39 -30.43 15.35
CA ALA A 11 -5.03 -30.40 14.82
C ALA A 11 -4.55 -28.98 14.49
N LEU A 12 -5.42 -28.15 13.92
CA LEU A 12 -5.13 -26.74 13.63
C LEU A 12 -4.90 -25.91 14.90
N ILE A 13 -5.76 -26.08 15.91
CA ILE A 13 -5.63 -25.40 17.21
C ILE A 13 -4.32 -25.83 17.90
N THR A 14 -4.02 -27.12 17.90
CA THR A 14 -2.79 -27.66 18.48
C THR A 14 -1.56 -27.12 17.75
N TYR A 15 -1.58 -27.05 16.43
CA TYR A 15 -0.50 -26.47 15.63
C TYR A 15 -0.30 -24.97 15.90
N ILE A 16 -1.39 -24.19 15.98
CA ILE A 16 -1.31 -22.76 16.31
C ILE A 16 -0.73 -22.57 17.73
N ALA A 17 -1.18 -23.35 18.72
CA ALA A 17 -0.65 -23.31 20.07
C ALA A 17 0.85 -23.66 20.11
N TYR A 18 1.24 -24.74 19.42
CA TYR A 18 2.64 -25.15 19.29
C TYR A 18 3.49 -24.06 18.61
N SER A 19 3.02 -23.48 17.52
CA SER A 19 3.74 -22.43 16.81
C SER A 19 3.96 -21.17 17.67
N GLN A 20 3.01 -20.82 18.52
CA GLN A 20 3.14 -19.71 19.47
C GLN A 20 4.13 -20.03 20.60
N LEU A 21 4.05 -21.23 21.19
CA LEU A 21 5.01 -21.70 22.20
C LEU A 21 6.43 -21.77 21.62
N PHE A 22 6.57 -22.25 20.39
CA PHE A 22 7.86 -22.31 19.70
C PHE A 22 8.41 -20.89 19.42
N ALA A 23 7.56 -19.94 19.04
CA ALA A 23 7.96 -18.54 18.85
C ALA A 23 8.43 -17.90 20.17
N LEU A 24 7.73 -18.15 21.28
CA LEU A 24 8.12 -17.69 22.61
C LEU A 24 9.45 -18.33 23.06
N PHE A 25 9.63 -19.64 22.83
CA PHE A 25 10.88 -20.34 23.10
C PHE A 25 12.04 -19.77 22.27
N GLN A 26 11.81 -19.56 20.98
CA GLN A 26 12.78 -18.93 20.08
C GLN A 26 13.16 -17.49 20.54
N ALA A 27 12.19 -16.71 21.00
CA ALA A 27 12.43 -15.37 21.52
C ALA A 27 13.27 -15.40 22.81
N ALA A 28 12.97 -16.32 23.71
CA ALA A 28 13.73 -16.51 24.96
C ALA A 28 15.19 -16.97 24.70
N VAL A 29 15.38 -17.89 23.76
CA VAL A 29 16.72 -18.40 23.38
C VAL A 29 17.54 -17.33 22.66
N ARG A 30 16.90 -16.43 21.93
CA ARG A 30 17.56 -15.41 21.09
C ARG A 30 17.82 -14.08 21.80
N LYS A 31 17.58 -13.97 23.10
CA LYS A 31 17.75 -12.76 23.92
C LYS A 31 16.94 -11.54 23.43
N ALA A 32 15.97 -11.72 22.54
CA ALA A 32 15.08 -10.64 22.12
C ALA A 32 13.81 -10.67 22.98
N PRO A 33 13.44 -9.57 23.66
CA PRO A 33 12.23 -9.55 24.47
C PRO A 33 10.98 -9.74 23.57
N PRO A 34 10.04 -10.63 23.95
CA PRO A 34 8.80 -10.74 23.19
C PRO A 34 7.91 -9.52 23.41
N VAL A 35 7.30 -9.03 22.37
CA VAL A 35 6.16 -8.12 22.50
C VAL A 35 5.05 -8.89 23.19
N ALA A 36 4.37 -8.28 24.18
CA ALA A 36 3.14 -8.82 24.75
C ALA A 36 2.10 -8.96 23.63
N ALA A 37 2.18 -10.08 22.92
CA ALA A 37 1.33 -10.36 21.77
C ALA A 37 -0.12 -10.40 22.25
N ASN A 38 -0.99 -9.66 21.57
CA ASN A 38 -2.40 -9.92 21.68
C ASN A 38 -2.63 -11.39 21.35
N SER A 39 -2.99 -12.17 22.36
CA SER A 39 -3.33 -13.57 22.15
C SER A 39 -4.73 -13.63 21.51
N TRP A 40 -5.02 -14.71 20.80
CA TRP A 40 -6.37 -15.00 20.33
C TRP A 40 -7.42 -14.88 21.45
N TRP A 41 -7.04 -15.23 22.67
CA TRP A 41 -7.88 -15.11 23.86
C TRP A 41 -8.14 -13.66 24.29
N THR A 42 -7.15 -12.77 24.19
CA THR A 42 -7.36 -11.35 24.47
C THR A 42 -8.24 -10.70 23.41
N PHE A 43 -8.11 -11.12 22.15
CA PHE A 43 -8.97 -10.69 21.06
C PHE A 43 -10.43 -11.13 21.28
N LEU A 44 -10.67 -12.43 21.56
CA LEU A 44 -12.02 -12.97 21.82
C LEU A 44 -12.68 -12.33 23.04
N ARG A 45 -11.93 -11.89 24.02
CA ARG A 45 -12.42 -11.19 25.23
C ARG A 45 -12.56 -9.68 25.05
N GLY A 46 -12.35 -9.13 23.86
CA GLY A 46 -12.36 -7.69 23.61
C GLY A 46 -11.29 -6.88 24.37
N LYS A 47 -10.22 -7.55 24.81
CA LYS A 47 -9.12 -6.95 25.58
C LYS A 47 -7.84 -6.82 24.79
N SER A 48 -7.89 -6.87 23.47
CA SER A 48 -6.70 -6.66 22.64
C SER A 48 -6.28 -5.20 22.66
N VAL A 49 -4.99 -4.95 22.86
CA VAL A 49 -4.41 -3.62 22.75
C VAL A 49 -4.24 -3.27 21.26
N PRO A 50 -4.60 -2.06 20.81
CA PRO A 50 -4.36 -1.63 19.44
C PRO A 50 -2.88 -1.77 19.02
N GLY A 51 -2.64 -2.18 17.77
CA GLY A 51 -1.29 -2.44 17.28
C GLY A 51 -0.38 -1.21 17.34
N ASN A 52 -0.91 -0.03 17.04
CA ASN A 52 -0.18 1.24 17.13
C ASN A 52 0.27 1.54 18.57
N VAL A 53 -0.61 1.32 19.58
CA VAL A 53 -0.26 1.53 21.00
C VAL A 53 0.87 0.59 21.42
N LEU A 54 0.79 -0.68 21.01
CA LEU A 54 1.87 -1.64 21.28
C LEU A 54 3.19 -1.22 20.64
N ILE A 55 3.18 -0.79 19.39
CA ILE A 55 4.39 -0.36 18.69
C ILE A 55 4.97 0.91 19.32
N GLU A 56 4.15 1.86 19.71
CA GLU A 56 4.62 3.08 20.41
C GLU A 56 5.26 2.73 21.77
N GLU A 57 4.59 1.91 22.59
CA GLU A 57 5.10 1.49 23.89
C GLU A 57 6.44 0.76 23.76
N PHE A 58 6.54 -0.19 22.83
CA PHE A 58 7.76 -0.96 22.66
C PHE A 58 8.88 -0.18 21.95
N TYR A 59 8.53 0.77 21.11
CA TYR A 59 9.49 1.71 20.53
C TYR A 59 10.14 2.57 21.63
N GLU A 60 9.34 3.15 22.51
CA GLU A 60 9.86 3.94 23.66
C GLU A 60 10.72 3.09 24.59
N LYS A 61 10.29 1.86 24.87
CA LYS A 61 10.96 1.00 25.86
C LYS A 61 12.24 0.34 25.33
N TYR A 62 12.26 -0.04 24.03
CA TYR A 62 13.36 -0.83 23.46
C TYR A 62 14.10 -0.07 22.36
N SER A 63 13.43 0.38 21.31
CA SER A 63 14.12 0.97 20.15
C SER A 63 14.88 2.24 20.49
N LYS A 64 14.34 3.08 21.36
CA LYS A 64 15.04 4.28 21.85
C LYS A 64 16.26 3.95 22.71
N ASN A 65 16.28 2.79 23.33
CA ASN A 65 17.42 2.25 24.08
C ASN A 65 18.34 1.40 23.21
N ASN A 66 18.21 1.47 21.87
CA ASN A 66 19.00 0.73 20.89
C ASN A 66 18.83 -0.79 20.94
N GLU A 67 17.71 -1.26 21.48
CA GLU A 67 17.40 -2.68 21.60
C GLU A 67 16.36 -3.09 20.53
N ALA A 68 16.56 -4.28 19.91
CA ALA A 68 15.55 -4.88 19.07
C ALA A 68 14.50 -5.60 19.94
N PHE A 69 13.26 -5.66 19.43
CA PHE A 69 12.19 -6.42 20.06
C PHE A 69 11.46 -7.30 19.05
N MET A 70 10.59 -8.19 19.52
CA MET A 70 9.77 -9.05 18.65
C MET A 70 8.33 -8.55 18.61
N ALA A 71 7.76 -8.40 17.41
CA ALA A 71 6.36 -8.08 17.21
C ALA A 71 5.77 -8.96 16.09
N GLY A 72 4.73 -9.72 16.38
CA GLY A 72 4.08 -10.60 15.40
C GLY A 72 4.98 -11.63 14.72
N GLY A 73 6.09 -12.00 15.38
CA GLY A 73 7.12 -12.92 14.83
C GLY A 73 8.24 -12.22 14.06
N TYR A 74 8.22 -10.90 13.98
CA TYR A 74 9.24 -10.08 13.31
C TYR A 74 10.23 -9.50 14.32
N TYR A 75 11.51 -9.41 13.92
CA TYR A 75 12.50 -8.59 14.63
C TYR A 75 12.31 -7.13 14.27
N VAL A 76 11.86 -6.32 15.20
CA VAL A 76 11.76 -4.87 15.03
C VAL A 76 13.08 -4.24 15.41
N LEU A 77 13.71 -3.60 14.44
CA LEU A 77 15.07 -3.07 14.57
C LEU A 77 15.07 -1.63 15.12
N PRO A 78 15.99 -1.28 16.03
CA PRO A 78 16.16 0.10 16.48
C PRO A 78 16.86 0.96 15.41
N PRO A 79 16.71 2.30 15.48
CA PRO A 79 17.35 3.24 14.55
C PRO A 79 18.87 3.09 14.44
N SER A 80 19.55 2.68 15.52
CA SER A 80 21.00 2.49 15.56
C SER A 80 21.56 1.56 14.49
N VAL A 81 20.77 0.59 14.00
CA VAL A 81 21.21 -0.38 12.98
C VAL A 81 20.62 -0.15 11.58
N PHE A 82 19.90 0.95 11.34
CA PHE A 82 19.29 1.22 10.02
C PHE A 82 20.32 1.38 8.92
N ALA A 83 21.46 2.03 9.20
CA ALA A 83 22.55 2.16 8.26
C ALA A 83 23.15 0.80 7.89
N ALA A 84 23.26 -0.11 8.85
CA ALA A 84 23.79 -1.46 8.65
C ALA A 84 22.83 -2.29 7.78
N ILE A 85 21.56 -2.42 8.15
CA ILE A 85 20.57 -3.21 7.38
C ILE A 85 20.39 -2.67 5.95
N ARG A 86 20.50 -1.36 5.73
CA ARG A 86 20.42 -0.73 4.40
C ARG A 86 21.53 -1.18 3.46
N LYS A 87 22.73 -1.41 3.99
CA LYS A 87 23.94 -1.79 3.22
C LYS A 87 24.04 -3.29 2.96
N ILE A 88 23.24 -4.12 3.64
CA ILE A 88 23.35 -5.58 3.51
C ILE A 88 23.05 -6.00 2.05
N PRO A 89 23.90 -6.88 1.46
CA PRO A 89 23.64 -7.47 0.14
C PRO A 89 22.36 -8.33 0.12
N ASP A 90 21.63 -8.35 -1.01
CA ASP A 90 20.38 -9.09 -1.15
C ASP A 90 20.53 -10.60 -0.97
N ARG A 91 21.72 -11.16 -1.25
CA ARG A 91 22.05 -12.56 -0.98
C ARG A 91 22.09 -12.91 0.52
N ILE A 92 22.28 -11.91 1.40
CA ILE A 92 22.32 -12.08 2.87
C ILE A 92 20.96 -11.78 3.49
N ALA A 93 20.31 -10.68 3.09
CA ALA A 93 18.96 -10.37 3.56
C ALA A 93 18.16 -9.60 2.49
N ASN A 94 16.95 -10.10 2.17
CA ASN A 94 16.15 -9.62 1.05
C ASN A 94 14.68 -9.41 1.45
N SER A 95 14.03 -8.42 0.84
CA SER A 95 12.61 -8.14 1.06
C SER A 95 11.69 -9.10 0.30
N THR A 96 12.10 -9.60 -0.84
CA THR A 96 11.31 -10.47 -1.70
C THR A 96 10.85 -11.74 -0.99
N PRO A 97 11.75 -12.60 -0.45
CA PRO A 97 11.33 -13.79 0.30
C PRO A 97 10.55 -13.45 1.58
N ALA A 98 10.76 -12.23 2.15
CA ALA A 98 9.97 -11.78 3.28
C ALA A 98 8.52 -11.46 2.88
N ASN A 99 8.31 -10.84 1.72
CA ASN A 99 7.00 -10.55 1.15
C ASN A 99 6.25 -11.83 0.78
N GLU A 100 6.93 -12.78 0.12
CA GLU A 100 6.38 -14.09 -0.24
C GLU A 100 5.90 -14.87 0.98
N ASP A 101 6.70 -14.90 2.06
CA ASP A 101 6.31 -15.53 3.32
C ASP A 101 5.12 -14.82 3.97
N GLY A 102 5.03 -13.50 3.84
CA GLY A 102 3.99 -12.66 4.45
C GLY A 102 2.66 -12.69 3.69
N LEU A 103 2.69 -12.68 2.37
CA LEU A 103 1.50 -12.53 1.52
C LEU A 103 0.95 -13.85 0.99
N VAL A 104 1.77 -14.91 0.92
CA VAL A 104 1.38 -16.25 0.43
C VAL A 104 0.63 -16.18 -0.91
N LEU A 105 1.23 -15.47 -1.88
CA LEU A 105 0.60 -15.24 -3.20
C LEU A 105 0.78 -16.39 -4.18
N ASP A 106 1.87 -17.17 -4.04
CA ASP A 106 2.25 -18.25 -4.96
C ASP A 106 1.12 -19.22 -5.34
N PRO A 107 0.27 -19.68 -4.39
CA PRO A 107 -0.80 -20.64 -4.72
C PRO A 107 -1.88 -20.05 -5.64
N PHE A 108 -1.97 -18.72 -5.73
CA PHE A 108 -2.98 -18.01 -6.52
C PHE A 108 -2.45 -17.46 -7.83
N LEU A 109 -1.22 -16.93 -7.81
CA LEU A 109 -0.65 -16.20 -8.94
C LEU A 109 0.40 -16.99 -9.73
N GLY A 110 0.94 -18.07 -9.15
CA GLY A 110 2.10 -18.78 -9.67
C GLY A 110 3.40 -18.18 -9.14
N HIS A 111 4.52 -18.83 -9.42
CA HIS A 111 5.81 -18.48 -8.86
C HIS A 111 6.48 -17.30 -9.57
N ASP A 112 7.34 -16.61 -8.82
CA ASP A 112 8.35 -15.67 -9.30
C ASP A 112 7.84 -14.33 -9.83
N ASN A 113 7.10 -13.62 -8.96
CA ASN A 113 6.63 -12.25 -9.27
C ASN A 113 7.63 -11.15 -8.86
N THR A 114 8.81 -11.52 -8.36
CA THR A 114 9.78 -10.62 -7.72
C THR A 114 10.43 -9.61 -8.65
N ASP A 115 10.43 -9.92 -9.92
CA ASP A 115 11.08 -9.14 -10.95
C ASP A 115 10.34 -7.84 -11.32
N ILE A 116 9.06 -7.73 -11.00
CA ILE A 116 8.22 -6.56 -11.33
C ILE A 116 8.81 -5.23 -10.81
N ILE A 117 9.63 -5.30 -9.75
CA ILE A 117 10.30 -4.14 -9.15
C ILE A 117 11.16 -3.42 -10.18
N HIS A 118 11.86 -4.14 -11.05
CA HIS A 118 12.70 -3.53 -12.09
C HIS A 118 11.84 -2.78 -13.11
N LEU A 119 10.79 -3.42 -13.65
CA LEU A 119 9.87 -2.80 -14.61
C LEU A 119 9.25 -1.51 -14.05
N VAL A 120 8.82 -1.54 -12.78
CA VAL A 120 8.21 -0.37 -12.14
C VAL A 120 9.21 0.77 -11.96
N ARG A 121 10.47 0.46 -11.59
CA ARG A 121 11.52 1.46 -11.40
C ARG A 121 12.02 2.08 -12.71
N THR A 122 11.95 1.35 -13.79
CA THR A 122 12.48 1.79 -15.11
C THR A 122 11.36 2.26 -16.01
N ASP A 123 10.66 1.34 -16.66
CA ASP A 123 9.75 1.64 -17.76
C ASP A 123 8.50 2.40 -17.30
N LEU A 124 7.90 1.94 -16.20
CA LEU A 124 6.72 2.60 -15.66
C LEU A 124 7.05 4.00 -15.14
N THR A 125 8.15 4.15 -14.39
CA THR A 125 8.55 5.47 -13.84
C THR A 125 8.85 6.48 -14.95
N ARG A 126 9.45 6.05 -16.07
CA ARG A 126 9.71 6.92 -17.24
C ARG A 126 8.43 7.33 -17.96
N SER A 127 7.39 6.51 -17.89
CA SER A 127 6.12 6.74 -18.58
C SER A 127 5.12 7.55 -17.76
N VAL A 128 5.41 7.89 -16.50
CA VAL A 128 4.47 8.55 -15.57
C VAL A 128 3.93 9.86 -16.15
N ASP A 129 4.77 10.67 -16.77
CA ASP A 129 4.35 11.97 -17.31
C ASP A 129 3.30 11.80 -18.43
N ALA A 130 3.51 10.83 -19.32
CA ALA A 130 2.56 10.50 -20.38
C ALA A 130 1.25 9.86 -19.86
N MET A 131 1.24 9.33 -18.64
CA MET A 131 0.04 8.79 -18.00
C MET A 131 -0.84 9.86 -17.36
N ILE A 132 -0.33 11.08 -17.10
CA ILE A 132 -1.05 12.09 -16.30
C ILE A 132 -2.38 12.48 -16.94
N ALA A 133 -2.42 12.75 -18.25
CA ALA A 133 -3.66 13.14 -18.93
C ALA A 133 -4.71 12.02 -18.90
N PRO A 134 -4.42 10.76 -19.32
CA PRO A 134 -5.36 9.65 -19.18
C PRO A 134 -5.83 9.40 -17.75
N LEU A 135 -4.95 9.56 -16.76
CA LEU A 135 -5.29 9.39 -15.34
C LEU A 135 -6.23 10.48 -14.85
N LYS A 136 -5.99 11.75 -15.23
CA LYS A 136 -6.87 12.86 -14.89
C LYS A 136 -8.28 12.62 -15.43
N ASP A 137 -8.40 12.20 -16.69
CA ASP A 137 -9.69 11.90 -17.31
C ASP A 137 -10.43 10.75 -16.60
N GLU A 138 -9.71 9.69 -16.25
CA GLU A 138 -10.30 8.56 -15.50
C GLU A 138 -10.70 8.96 -14.07
N ILE A 139 -9.90 9.79 -13.38
CA ILE A 139 -10.21 10.32 -12.06
C ILE A 139 -11.47 11.20 -12.14
N HIS A 140 -11.54 12.10 -13.11
CA HIS A 140 -12.72 12.96 -13.34
C HIS A 140 -14.00 12.14 -13.53
N LEU A 141 -13.96 11.13 -14.40
CA LEU A 141 -15.08 10.24 -14.65
C LEU A 141 -15.45 9.43 -13.38
N THR A 142 -14.45 8.97 -12.66
CA THR A 142 -14.63 8.13 -11.47
C THR A 142 -15.25 8.90 -10.31
N LEU A 143 -14.83 10.13 -10.07
CA LEU A 143 -15.44 11.02 -9.07
C LEU A 143 -16.90 11.28 -9.38
N SER A 144 -17.25 11.49 -10.65
CA SER A 144 -18.64 11.69 -11.08
C SER A 144 -19.53 10.47 -10.87
N THR A 145 -18.96 9.25 -10.98
CA THR A 145 -19.74 8.00 -10.95
C THR A 145 -19.80 7.31 -9.59
N HIS A 146 -18.79 7.51 -8.72
CA HIS A 146 -18.68 6.79 -7.45
C HIS A 146 -18.80 7.69 -6.21
N PHE A 147 -18.72 9.01 -6.37
CA PHE A 147 -18.79 9.96 -5.25
C PHE A 147 -20.14 10.66 -5.12
N LEU A 148 -20.96 10.59 -6.15
CA LEU A 148 -22.34 11.07 -6.12
C LEU A 148 -23.31 9.90 -6.28
N PRO A 149 -24.55 10.00 -5.76
CA PRO A 149 -25.57 8.99 -5.98
C PRO A 149 -25.82 8.79 -7.49
N PRO A 150 -26.02 7.54 -7.96
CA PRO A 150 -26.26 7.24 -9.38
C PRO A 150 -27.49 7.95 -9.98
N SER A 151 -28.43 8.37 -9.12
CA SER A 151 -29.67 9.06 -9.50
C SER A 151 -29.54 10.58 -9.54
N THR A 152 -28.34 11.15 -9.34
CA THR A 152 -28.16 12.61 -9.38
C THR A 152 -28.09 13.07 -10.84
N PRO A 153 -29.16 13.67 -11.41
CA PRO A 153 -29.11 14.19 -12.76
C PRO A 153 -28.07 15.31 -12.85
N PRO A 154 -27.37 15.46 -13.97
CA PRO A 154 -26.42 16.57 -14.17
C PRO A 154 -27.07 17.96 -13.95
N THR A 155 -28.36 18.08 -14.17
CA THR A 155 -29.14 19.31 -13.97
C THR A 155 -29.50 19.64 -12.53
N LEU A 156 -29.40 18.64 -11.58
CA LEU A 156 -29.63 18.85 -10.15
C LEU A 156 -28.32 19.11 -9.37
N LEU A 157 -27.22 19.35 -10.05
CA LEU A 157 -25.98 19.85 -9.45
C LEU A 157 -26.13 21.34 -9.06
N SER A 158 -27.30 21.72 -8.51
CA SER A 158 -27.62 23.10 -8.06
C SER A 158 -26.77 23.56 -6.87
N GLY A 159 -25.86 22.73 -6.41
CA GLY A 159 -24.92 23.06 -5.32
C GLY A 159 -25.55 23.18 -3.93
N GLU A 160 -26.85 22.96 -3.77
CA GLU A 160 -27.54 23.14 -2.49
C GLU A 160 -27.65 21.84 -1.69
N GLN A 161 -27.73 20.70 -2.38
CA GLN A 161 -27.94 19.41 -1.73
C GLN A 161 -26.62 18.76 -1.30
N TRP A 162 -26.58 18.33 -0.03
CA TRP A 162 -25.48 17.56 0.53
C TRP A 162 -25.76 16.07 0.39
N TYR A 163 -24.73 15.32 -0.04
CA TYR A 163 -24.78 13.87 -0.23
C TYR A 163 -23.85 13.16 0.76
N PRO A 164 -24.32 12.06 1.36
CA PRO A 164 -23.46 11.23 2.20
C PRO A 164 -22.49 10.45 1.32
N LEU A 165 -21.21 10.48 1.67
CA LEU A 165 -20.15 9.70 1.03
C LEU A 165 -19.49 8.80 2.06
N THR A 166 -19.56 7.48 1.86
CA THR A 166 -18.73 6.53 2.60
C THR A 166 -17.36 6.47 1.93
N VAL A 167 -16.36 7.13 2.51
CA VAL A 167 -15.09 7.45 1.82
C VAL A 167 -14.36 6.19 1.35
N HIS A 168 -14.08 5.23 2.23
CA HIS A 168 -13.25 4.08 1.89
C HIS A 168 -13.82 3.22 0.74
N PRO A 169 -15.09 2.75 0.74
CA PRO A 169 -15.64 1.98 -0.37
C PRO A 169 -15.66 2.73 -1.69
N SER A 170 -15.97 4.03 -1.65
CA SER A 170 -15.96 4.88 -2.87
C SER A 170 -14.56 5.05 -3.41
N THR A 171 -13.58 5.28 -2.54
CA THR A 171 -12.16 5.38 -2.92
C THR A 171 -11.64 4.05 -3.45
N LEU A 172 -12.01 2.91 -2.86
CA LEU A 172 -11.63 1.58 -3.34
C LEU A 172 -12.14 1.33 -4.77
N SER A 173 -13.41 1.66 -5.03
CA SER A 173 -13.99 1.54 -6.38
C SER A 173 -13.27 2.44 -7.36
N ALA A 174 -12.97 3.67 -6.96
CA ALA A 174 -12.25 4.66 -7.75
C ALA A 174 -10.84 4.19 -8.10
N ILE A 175 -10.07 3.78 -7.10
CA ILE A 175 -8.69 3.33 -7.30
C ILE A 175 -8.64 2.02 -8.09
N GLY A 176 -9.61 1.13 -7.90
CA GLY A 176 -9.75 -0.06 -8.76
C GLY A 176 -9.87 0.28 -10.24
N ARG A 177 -10.66 1.31 -10.60
CA ARG A 177 -10.77 1.80 -11.99
C ARG A 177 -9.49 2.48 -12.46
N ILE A 178 -8.95 3.40 -11.68
CA ILE A 178 -7.71 4.12 -12.01
C ILE A 178 -6.55 3.15 -12.20
N THR A 179 -6.41 2.16 -11.31
CA THR A 179 -5.40 1.09 -11.45
C THR A 179 -5.66 0.26 -12.72
N THR A 180 -6.91 -0.05 -13.03
CA THR A 180 -7.26 -0.73 -14.28
C THR A 180 -6.80 0.08 -15.50
N ARG A 181 -6.99 1.41 -15.50
CA ARG A 181 -6.50 2.28 -16.58
C ARG A 181 -4.99 2.17 -16.76
N ILE A 182 -4.25 2.20 -15.64
CA ILE A 182 -2.79 2.06 -15.65
C ILE A 182 -2.37 0.69 -16.17
N LEU A 183 -3.04 -0.37 -15.74
CA LEU A 183 -2.64 -1.74 -16.04
C LEU A 183 -2.92 -2.14 -17.48
N VAL A 184 -4.17 -1.93 -17.92
CA VAL A 184 -4.73 -2.56 -19.11
C VAL A 184 -5.49 -1.59 -20.02
N GLY A 185 -5.55 -0.30 -19.68
CA GLY A 185 -6.16 0.74 -20.51
C GLY A 185 -7.66 0.91 -20.35
N ALA A 186 -8.24 1.85 -21.13
CA ALA A 186 -9.63 2.29 -21.04
C ALA A 186 -10.66 1.18 -21.26
N LYS A 187 -10.38 0.24 -22.16
CA LYS A 187 -11.27 -0.89 -22.49
C LYS A 187 -11.82 -1.60 -21.25
N TYR A 188 -10.98 -1.79 -20.25
CA TYR A 188 -11.32 -2.55 -19.04
C TYR A 188 -11.93 -1.70 -17.92
N THR A 189 -11.77 -0.38 -17.94
CA THR A 189 -12.34 0.49 -16.90
C THR A 189 -13.86 0.53 -16.93
N THR A 190 -14.45 0.31 -18.10
CA THR A 190 -15.90 0.26 -18.31
C THR A 190 -16.48 -1.14 -18.19
N LEU A 191 -15.66 -2.18 -17.91
CA LEU A 191 -16.08 -3.56 -17.78
C LEU A 191 -16.33 -3.93 -16.30
N PRO A 192 -17.59 -3.95 -15.81
CA PRO A 192 -17.89 -4.21 -14.39
C PRO A 192 -17.37 -5.58 -13.94
N ALA A 193 -17.38 -6.58 -14.86
CA ALA A 193 -16.84 -7.90 -14.57
C ALA A 193 -15.35 -7.89 -14.22
N TRP A 194 -14.58 -6.94 -14.76
CA TRP A 194 -13.17 -6.74 -14.43
C TRP A 194 -13.01 -5.92 -13.15
N THR A 195 -13.54 -4.70 -13.11
CA THR A 195 -13.28 -3.73 -12.02
C THR A 195 -13.75 -4.23 -10.65
N THR A 196 -14.95 -4.83 -10.57
CA THR A 196 -15.46 -5.41 -9.31
C THR A 196 -14.67 -6.66 -8.88
N THR A 197 -14.23 -7.47 -9.86
CA THR A 197 -13.45 -8.67 -9.55
C THR A 197 -12.05 -8.29 -9.06
N LEU A 198 -11.41 -7.28 -9.68
CA LEU A 198 -10.10 -6.78 -9.29
C LEU A 198 -10.09 -6.18 -7.88
N ALA A 199 -11.06 -5.31 -7.58
CA ALA A 199 -11.20 -4.72 -6.24
C ALA A 199 -11.42 -5.82 -5.17
N GLY A 200 -12.29 -6.80 -5.46
CA GLY A 200 -12.52 -7.91 -4.54
C GLY A 200 -11.33 -8.88 -4.42
N PHE A 201 -10.50 -9.02 -5.45
CA PHE A 201 -9.26 -9.78 -5.41
C PHE A 201 -8.24 -9.11 -4.47
N ALA A 202 -7.97 -7.81 -4.64
CA ALA A 202 -7.03 -7.08 -3.82
C ALA A 202 -7.39 -7.17 -2.32
N ASN A 203 -8.65 -6.87 -1.98
CA ASN A 203 -9.13 -6.92 -0.60
C ASN A 203 -9.11 -8.37 -0.02
N GLY A 204 -9.41 -9.38 -0.83
CA GLY A 204 -9.43 -10.79 -0.42
C GLY A 204 -8.05 -11.32 -0.04
N ILE A 205 -6.99 -10.93 -0.73
CA ILE A 205 -5.63 -11.41 -0.48
C ILE A 205 -5.16 -11.08 0.93
N ILE A 206 -5.39 -9.87 1.43
CA ILE A 206 -4.95 -9.45 2.77
C ILE A 206 -5.53 -10.37 3.85
N ILE A 207 -6.84 -10.63 3.79
CA ILE A 207 -7.53 -11.48 4.75
C ILE A 207 -7.02 -12.92 4.67
N GLN A 208 -6.85 -13.43 3.45
CA GLN A 208 -6.40 -14.81 3.23
C GLN A 208 -4.94 -15.00 3.62
N SER A 209 -4.06 -14.07 3.29
CA SER A 209 -2.65 -14.11 3.68
C SER A 209 -2.50 -14.21 5.20
N PHE A 210 -3.34 -13.47 5.94
CA PHE A 210 -3.35 -13.55 7.39
C PHE A 210 -3.69 -14.95 7.91
N LEU A 211 -4.62 -15.64 7.27
CA LEU A 211 -5.00 -17.01 7.63
C LEU A 211 -3.93 -18.01 7.16
N LEU A 212 -3.51 -17.91 5.90
CA LEU A 212 -2.63 -18.90 5.26
C LEU A 212 -1.22 -18.93 5.86
N ARG A 213 -0.65 -17.78 6.21
CA ARG A 213 0.69 -17.71 6.84
C ARG A 213 0.80 -18.44 8.19
N LYS A 214 -0.34 -18.80 8.81
CA LYS A 214 -0.40 -19.57 10.06
C LYS A 214 -0.43 -21.07 9.82
N LEU A 215 -0.58 -21.51 8.57
CA LEU A 215 -0.69 -22.91 8.20
C LEU A 215 0.66 -23.45 7.70
N PRO A 216 0.91 -24.77 7.85
CA PRO A 216 2.03 -25.42 7.20
C PRO A 216 1.95 -25.23 5.67
N ARG A 217 3.05 -24.83 5.04
CA ARG A 217 3.08 -24.59 3.59
C ARG A 217 2.62 -25.79 2.77
N ALA A 218 2.88 -27.02 3.25
CA ALA A 218 2.47 -28.25 2.55
C ALA A 218 0.96 -28.43 2.37
N ILE A 219 0.14 -27.83 3.24
CA ILE A 219 -1.32 -27.95 3.13
C ILE A 219 -1.96 -26.79 2.35
N ILE A 220 -1.24 -25.69 2.15
CA ILE A 220 -1.77 -24.51 1.46
C ILE A 220 -2.25 -24.85 0.04
N PRO A 221 -1.52 -25.58 -0.82
CA PRO A 221 -2.00 -25.94 -2.16
C PRO A 221 -3.29 -26.75 -2.16
N LEU A 222 -3.55 -27.53 -1.10
CA LEU A 222 -4.77 -28.33 -0.96
C LEU A 222 -6.00 -27.50 -0.62
N ILE A 223 -5.82 -26.38 0.08
CA ILE A 223 -6.92 -25.52 0.53
C ILE A 223 -7.11 -24.27 -0.33
N ALA A 224 -6.06 -23.81 -1.03
CA ALA A 224 -6.11 -22.63 -1.90
C ALA A 224 -7.27 -22.67 -2.94
N PRO A 225 -7.62 -23.80 -3.57
CA PRO A 225 -8.73 -23.88 -4.52
C PRO A 225 -10.10 -23.52 -3.91
N PHE A 226 -10.26 -23.60 -2.60
CA PHE A 226 -11.53 -23.30 -1.94
C PHE A 226 -11.72 -21.81 -1.59
N PHE A 227 -10.67 -21.01 -1.73
CA PHE A 227 -10.76 -19.57 -1.51
C PHE A 227 -11.41 -18.84 -2.69
N ASP A 228 -12.16 -17.78 -2.38
CA ASP A 228 -12.80 -16.93 -3.39
C ASP A 228 -11.77 -16.24 -4.30
N THR A 229 -10.58 -15.92 -3.77
CA THR A 229 -9.45 -15.38 -4.54
C THR A 229 -9.08 -16.25 -5.73
N THR A 230 -9.06 -17.57 -5.58
CA THR A 230 -8.78 -18.49 -6.71
C THR A 230 -9.79 -18.31 -7.84
N ARG A 231 -11.08 -18.18 -7.50
CA ARG A 231 -12.14 -17.95 -8.50
C ARG A 231 -12.00 -16.57 -9.15
N ARG A 232 -11.65 -15.55 -8.38
CA ARG A 232 -11.41 -14.19 -8.90
C ARG A 232 -10.22 -14.14 -9.83
N VAL A 233 -9.12 -14.76 -9.46
CA VAL A 233 -7.92 -14.89 -10.31
C VAL A 233 -8.26 -15.61 -11.61
N ALA A 234 -8.98 -16.74 -11.55
CA ALA A 234 -9.41 -17.47 -12.75
C ALA A 234 -10.29 -16.59 -13.67
N LYS A 235 -11.22 -15.82 -13.08
CA LYS A 235 -12.07 -14.90 -13.85
C LYS A 235 -11.27 -13.76 -14.50
N LEU A 236 -10.36 -13.12 -13.75
CA LEU A 236 -9.48 -12.05 -14.28
C LEU A 236 -8.59 -12.60 -15.41
N ARG A 237 -8.01 -13.79 -15.21
CA ARG A 237 -7.23 -14.48 -16.27
C ARG A 237 -8.05 -14.70 -17.53
N ALA A 238 -9.26 -15.23 -17.40
CA ALA A 238 -10.14 -15.48 -18.54
C ALA A 238 -10.48 -14.21 -19.32
N LEU A 239 -10.70 -13.09 -18.60
CA LEU A 239 -11.03 -11.80 -19.22
C LEU A 239 -9.87 -11.18 -19.99
N ILE A 240 -8.63 -11.28 -19.47
CA ILE A 240 -7.45 -10.63 -20.08
C ILE A 240 -6.73 -11.53 -21.11
N LEU A 241 -6.95 -12.84 -21.07
CA LEU A 241 -6.24 -13.83 -21.88
C LEU A 241 -6.22 -13.51 -23.37
N PRO A 242 -7.33 -13.07 -24.01
CA PRO A 242 -7.33 -12.75 -25.44
C PRO A 242 -6.35 -11.62 -25.78
N ASP A 243 -6.28 -10.57 -24.96
CA ASP A 243 -5.42 -9.42 -25.21
C ASP A 243 -3.95 -9.76 -24.95
N VAL A 244 -3.65 -10.58 -23.92
CA VAL A 244 -2.29 -11.07 -23.68
C VAL A 244 -1.81 -11.93 -24.87
N ARG A 245 -2.65 -12.83 -25.39
CA ARG A 245 -2.32 -13.63 -26.58
C ARG A 245 -2.06 -12.78 -27.82
N ALA A 246 -2.88 -11.76 -28.04
CA ALA A 246 -2.70 -10.83 -29.16
C ALA A 246 -1.35 -10.10 -29.08
N LEU A 247 -0.97 -9.65 -27.87
CA LEU A 247 0.31 -9.01 -27.63
C LEU A 247 1.50 -9.98 -27.72
N LEU A 248 1.34 -11.24 -27.34
CA LEU A 248 2.38 -12.26 -27.50
C LEU A 248 2.60 -12.63 -28.97
N ALA A 249 1.52 -12.67 -29.75
CA ALA A 249 1.62 -12.93 -31.21
C ALA A 249 2.30 -11.77 -31.96
N ASN A 250 2.12 -10.54 -31.51
CA ASN A 250 2.70 -9.34 -32.09
C ASN A 250 3.23 -8.43 -30.95
N PRO A 251 4.40 -8.74 -30.37
CA PRO A 251 4.94 -7.96 -29.27
C PRO A 251 5.20 -6.50 -29.70
N PRO A 252 4.71 -5.52 -28.92
CA PRO A 252 4.94 -4.13 -29.26
C PRO A 252 6.42 -3.77 -29.11
N THR A 253 6.90 -2.85 -29.94
CA THR A 253 8.25 -2.30 -29.76
C THR A 253 8.34 -1.62 -28.39
N PRO A 254 9.42 -1.84 -27.61
CA PRO A 254 9.59 -1.16 -26.33
C PRO A 254 9.42 0.37 -26.44
N GLY A 255 8.58 0.94 -25.56
CA GLY A 255 8.25 2.36 -25.60
C GLY A 255 7.12 2.75 -26.57
N THR A 256 6.54 1.79 -27.32
CA THR A 256 5.31 2.00 -28.11
C THR A 256 4.12 1.34 -27.43
N TYR A 257 2.95 1.93 -27.59
CA TYR A 257 1.72 1.46 -26.95
C TYR A 257 0.63 1.31 -27.99
N PRO A 258 0.01 0.12 -28.12
CA PRO A 258 -0.97 -0.17 -29.18
C PRO A 258 -2.12 0.84 -29.24
N ASP A 259 -2.59 1.31 -28.07
CA ASP A 259 -3.70 2.25 -27.96
C ASP A 259 -3.23 3.72 -27.82
N GLY A 260 -1.95 4.00 -28.06
CA GLY A 260 -1.35 5.34 -27.93
C GLY A 260 -1.13 5.81 -26.49
N GLU A 261 -1.61 5.05 -25.50
CA GLU A 261 -1.46 5.37 -24.07
C GLU A 261 -0.52 4.37 -23.37
N PRO A 262 0.42 4.84 -22.52
CA PRO A 262 1.26 3.92 -21.77
C PRO A 262 0.43 3.11 -20.77
N THR A 263 0.50 1.79 -20.91
CA THR A 263 -0.10 0.84 -19.97
C THR A 263 0.89 -0.23 -19.57
N VAL A 264 0.68 -0.85 -18.40
CA VAL A 264 1.61 -1.85 -17.84
C VAL A 264 1.60 -3.15 -18.64
N LEU A 265 0.47 -3.55 -19.23
CA LEU A 265 0.34 -4.85 -19.91
C LEU A 265 1.34 -5.03 -21.07
N PRO A 266 1.48 -4.12 -22.05
CA PRO A 266 2.50 -4.23 -23.09
C PRO A 266 3.93 -4.23 -22.53
N MET A 267 4.20 -3.39 -21.52
CA MET A 267 5.51 -3.37 -20.85
C MET A 267 5.81 -4.73 -20.19
N MET A 268 4.80 -5.34 -19.55
CA MET A 268 4.91 -6.65 -18.90
C MET A 268 5.17 -7.78 -19.88
N VAL A 269 4.50 -7.76 -21.03
CA VAL A 269 4.75 -8.74 -22.11
C VAL A 269 6.20 -8.66 -22.58
N ASN A 270 6.67 -7.47 -22.93
CA ASN A 270 8.07 -7.25 -23.33
C ASN A 270 9.06 -7.66 -22.25
N TYR A 271 8.74 -7.32 -21.01
CA TYR A 271 9.58 -7.67 -19.86
C TYR A 271 9.70 -9.19 -19.68
N VAL A 272 8.59 -9.92 -19.70
CA VAL A 272 8.59 -11.37 -19.54
C VAL A 272 9.33 -12.04 -20.70
N LEU A 273 9.09 -11.63 -21.94
CA LEU A 273 9.77 -12.17 -23.11
C LEU A 273 11.29 -11.91 -23.10
N SER A 274 11.75 -10.85 -22.46
CA SER A 274 13.18 -10.54 -22.31
C SER A 274 13.90 -11.39 -21.25
N ARG A 275 13.17 -12.15 -20.44
CA ARG A 275 13.76 -12.92 -19.34
C ARG A 275 14.29 -14.27 -19.81
N PRO A 276 15.44 -14.72 -19.25
CA PRO A 276 15.95 -16.05 -19.52
C PRO A 276 14.91 -17.14 -19.22
N GLY A 277 14.76 -18.09 -20.11
CA GLY A 277 13.84 -19.21 -19.98
C GLY A 277 12.39 -18.96 -20.43
N TYR A 278 12.01 -17.70 -20.72
CA TYR A 278 10.66 -17.43 -21.26
C TYR A 278 10.60 -17.41 -22.78
N ALA A 279 11.69 -17.06 -23.47
CA ALA A 279 11.73 -17.00 -24.93
C ALA A 279 11.46 -18.38 -25.60
N GLU A 280 11.82 -19.47 -24.93
CA GLU A 280 11.65 -20.85 -25.38
C GLU A 280 10.58 -21.61 -24.58
N ALA A 281 9.89 -20.92 -23.63
CA ALA A 281 8.89 -21.55 -22.79
C ALA A 281 7.58 -21.82 -23.54
N GLU A 282 6.83 -22.82 -23.06
CA GLU A 282 5.46 -23.03 -23.55
C GLU A 282 4.59 -21.77 -23.30
N GLU A 283 3.65 -21.50 -24.20
CA GLU A 283 2.72 -20.38 -24.13
C GLU A 283 2.04 -20.28 -22.75
N SER A 284 1.64 -21.41 -22.18
CA SER A 284 1.00 -21.51 -20.85
C SER A 284 1.86 -20.92 -19.73
N THR A 285 3.17 -21.12 -19.78
CA THR A 285 4.15 -20.59 -18.83
C THR A 285 4.29 -19.09 -19.00
N VAL A 286 4.41 -18.61 -20.24
CA VAL A 286 4.51 -17.18 -20.55
C VAL A 286 3.25 -16.45 -20.09
N LEU A 287 2.06 -16.97 -20.43
CA LEU A 287 0.77 -16.42 -20.01
C LEU A 287 0.66 -16.34 -18.48
N THR A 288 1.06 -17.40 -17.78
CA THR A 288 1.05 -17.41 -16.31
C THR A 288 1.99 -16.36 -15.75
N GLY A 289 3.17 -16.23 -16.34
CA GLY A 289 4.16 -15.22 -15.94
C GLY A 289 3.67 -13.78 -16.13
N VAL A 290 3.05 -13.46 -17.26
CA VAL A 290 2.50 -12.12 -17.56
C VAL A 290 1.32 -11.80 -16.63
N ILE A 291 0.33 -12.69 -16.59
CA ILE A 291 -0.92 -12.43 -15.85
C ILE A 291 -0.68 -12.46 -14.34
N GLY A 292 0.17 -13.37 -13.84
CA GLY A 292 0.51 -13.42 -12.43
C GLY A 292 1.14 -12.11 -11.95
N ARG A 293 2.14 -11.59 -12.68
CA ARG A 293 2.79 -10.30 -12.36
C ARG A 293 1.85 -9.10 -12.48
N LEU A 294 0.95 -9.12 -13.47
CA LEU A 294 -0.06 -8.06 -13.61
C LEU A 294 -1.00 -8.01 -12.40
N LEU A 295 -1.43 -9.16 -11.89
CA LEU A 295 -2.29 -9.26 -10.73
C LEU A 295 -1.55 -8.91 -9.43
N ASP A 296 -0.28 -9.28 -9.30
CA ASP A 296 0.56 -8.86 -8.17
C ASP A 296 0.72 -7.35 -8.11
N PHE A 297 1.00 -6.71 -9.25
CA PHE A 297 1.02 -5.25 -9.34
C PHE A 297 -0.33 -4.63 -8.94
N SER A 298 -1.44 -5.19 -9.41
CA SER A 298 -2.76 -4.65 -9.09
C SER A 298 -3.07 -4.72 -7.59
N PHE A 299 -2.71 -5.81 -6.94
CA PHE A 299 -2.82 -5.96 -5.49
C PHE A 299 -2.02 -4.87 -4.75
N ALA A 300 -0.74 -4.71 -5.11
CA ALA A 300 0.13 -3.73 -4.48
C ALA A 300 -0.38 -2.28 -4.65
N ALA A 301 -0.99 -1.95 -5.80
CA ALA A 301 -1.43 -0.60 -6.14
C ALA A 301 -2.80 -0.23 -5.55
N VAL A 302 -3.77 -1.16 -5.55
CA VAL A 302 -5.16 -0.85 -5.19
C VAL A 302 -5.31 -0.53 -3.71
N ASP A 303 -4.95 -1.46 -2.83
CA ASP A 303 -5.23 -1.31 -1.40
C ASP A 303 -4.41 -0.19 -0.75
N THR A 304 -3.11 -0.12 -1.04
CA THR A 304 -2.23 0.88 -0.42
C THR A 304 -2.59 2.31 -0.81
N THR A 305 -2.96 2.52 -2.09
CA THR A 305 -3.39 3.84 -2.58
C THR A 305 -4.77 4.21 -2.02
N THR A 306 -5.69 3.23 -1.93
CA THR A 306 -7.01 3.42 -1.31
C THR A 306 -6.88 3.85 0.15
N ILE A 307 -6.07 3.16 0.95
CA ILE A 307 -5.82 3.50 2.36
C ILE A 307 -5.27 4.93 2.47
N THR A 308 -4.24 5.25 1.69
CA THR A 308 -3.61 6.58 1.69
C THR A 308 -4.61 7.69 1.35
N LEU A 309 -5.39 7.54 0.27
CA LEU A 309 -6.39 8.52 -0.13
C LEU A 309 -7.53 8.65 0.88
N THR A 310 -7.98 7.53 1.45
CA THR A 310 -9.03 7.55 2.48
C THR A 310 -8.58 8.37 3.68
N HIS A 311 -7.34 8.18 4.16
CA HIS A 311 -6.80 8.98 5.26
C HIS A 311 -6.66 10.45 4.88
N CYS A 312 -6.14 10.76 3.68
CA CYS A 312 -6.05 12.14 3.21
C CYS A 312 -7.43 12.84 3.16
N ILE A 313 -8.47 12.14 2.69
CA ILE A 313 -9.83 12.72 2.65
C ILE A 313 -10.38 12.88 4.08
N HIS A 314 -10.18 11.89 4.97
CA HIS A 314 -10.59 12.00 6.37
C HIS A 314 -9.91 13.18 7.08
N ASP A 315 -8.59 13.35 6.88
CA ASP A 315 -7.84 14.47 7.44
C ASP A 315 -8.31 15.82 6.84
N LEU A 316 -8.66 15.84 5.56
CA LEU A 316 -9.15 17.03 4.88
C LEU A 316 -10.51 17.49 5.42
N VAL A 317 -11.48 16.57 5.52
CA VAL A 317 -12.84 16.87 5.96
C VAL A 317 -12.96 17.07 7.48
N SER A 318 -11.93 16.76 8.24
CA SER A 318 -11.89 17.00 9.69
C SER A 318 -11.29 18.34 10.10
N HIS A 319 -11.07 19.22 9.12
CA HIS A 319 -10.58 20.56 9.35
C HIS A 319 -11.34 21.58 8.53
N PRO A 320 -11.48 22.83 9.02
CA PRO A 320 -12.11 23.89 8.24
C PRO A 320 -11.46 24.02 6.84
N PRO A 321 -12.25 24.15 5.76
CA PRO A 321 -11.70 24.29 4.39
C PRO A 321 -10.67 25.41 4.26
N ALA A 322 -10.85 26.51 5.00
CA ALA A 322 -9.93 27.65 5.00
C ALA A 322 -8.51 27.28 5.50
N LEU A 323 -8.37 26.20 6.30
CA LEU A 323 -7.08 25.83 6.87
C LEU A 323 -6.20 25.08 5.86
N TYR A 324 -6.78 24.15 5.09
CA TYR A 324 -6.01 23.29 4.17
C TYR A 324 -6.56 23.27 2.75
N ALA A 325 -7.87 23.03 2.58
CA ALA A 325 -8.48 22.85 1.26
C ALA A 325 -8.33 24.07 0.35
N ASN A 326 -8.71 25.25 0.86
CA ASN A 326 -8.66 26.50 0.07
C ASN A 326 -7.22 26.91 -0.27
N PRO A 327 -6.24 26.91 0.66
CA PRO A 327 -4.85 27.20 0.30
C PRO A 327 -4.26 26.22 -0.72
N ILE A 328 -4.55 24.92 -0.61
CA ILE A 328 -4.11 23.92 -1.59
C ILE A 328 -4.72 24.21 -2.95
N LEU A 329 -6.02 24.47 -3.02
CA LEU A 329 -6.73 24.75 -4.26
C LEU A 329 -6.24 26.04 -4.92
N THR A 330 -6.04 27.11 -4.15
CA THR A 330 -5.49 28.38 -4.64
C THR A 330 -4.09 28.19 -5.22
N GLN A 331 -3.21 27.46 -4.52
CA GLN A 331 -1.89 27.13 -5.03
C GLN A 331 -1.97 26.31 -6.32
N ALA A 332 -2.84 25.31 -6.37
CA ALA A 332 -3.01 24.44 -7.53
C ALA A 332 -3.46 25.23 -8.77
N ARG A 333 -4.43 26.11 -8.64
CA ARG A 333 -4.90 26.98 -9.72
C ARG A 333 -3.79 27.92 -10.23
N SER A 334 -3.02 28.51 -9.33
CA SER A 334 -1.87 29.35 -9.67
C SER A 334 -0.79 28.58 -10.44
N VAL A 335 -0.44 27.39 -9.96
CA VAL A 335 0.55 26.52 -10.62
C VAL A 335 0.04 26.08 -12.00
N LEU A 336 -1.22 25.66 -12.09
CA LEU A 336 -1.81 25.22 -13.36
C LEU A 336 -1.81 26.33 -14.40
N ALA A 337 -2.12 27.58 -14.01
CA ALA A 337 -2.06 28.74 -14.88
C ALA A 337 -0.64 28.99 -15.43
N THR A 338 0.40 28.83 -14.61
CA THR A 338 1.80 28.98 -15.05
C THR A 338 2.30 27.82 -15.92
N HIS A 339 1.58 26.70 -15.96
CA HIS A 339 1.87 25.51 -16.77
C HIS A 339 0.86 25.31 -17.93
N ASN A 340 0.31 26.40 -18.47
CA ASN A 340 -0.61 26.40 -19.62
C ASN A 340 -1.85 25.51 -19.45
N GLY A 341 -2.34 25.34 -18.23
CA GLY A 341 -3.51 24.51 -17.93
C GLY A 341 -3.26 23.00 -17.97
N VAL A 342 -2.00 22.57 -18.05
CA VAL A 342 -1.66 21.15 -18.19
C VAL A 342 -0.90 20.64 -16.95
N TRP A 343 -1.40 19.57 -16.35
CA TRP A 343 -0.67 18.87 -15.30
C TRP A 343 0.46 18.04 -15.91
N THR A 344 1.65 18.19 -15.36
CA THR A 344 2.86 17.42 -15.62
C THR A 344 3.48 17.02 -14.29
N THR A 345 4.45 16.11 -14.29
CA THR A 345 5.22 15.78 -13.07
C THR A 345 5.90 17.02 -12.50
N GLN A 346 6.36 17.94 -13.36
CA GLN A 346 6.94 19.21 -12.94
C GLN A 346 5.90 20.11 -12.24
N ALA A 347 4.70 20.29 -12.83
CA ALA A 347 3.63 21.05 -12.23
C ALA A 347 3.19 20.47 -10.87
N LEU A 348 3.02 19.14 -10.79
CA LEU A 348 2.68 18.45 -9.54
C LEU A 348 3.77 18.57 -8.47
N SER A 349 5.04 18.73 -8.87
CA SER A 349 6.15 18.95 -7.95
C SER A 349 6.20 20.38 -7.41
N ALA A 350 5.56 21.33 -8.10
CA ALA A 350 5.44 22.74 -7.70
C ALA A 350 4.31 23.00 -6.68
N LEU A 351 3.77 21.95 -6.03
CA LEU A 351 2.67 22.02 -5.06
C LEU A 351 3.15 21.64 -3.63
N PRO A 352 3.97 22.48 -2.95
CA PRO A 352 4.51 22.17 -1.63
C PRO A 352 3.44 22.04 -0.55
N LEU A 353 2.29 22.75 -0.64
CA LEU A 353 1.22 22.61 0.36
C LEU A 353 0.53 21.26 0.25
N LEU A 354 0.19 20.82 -0.96
CA LEU A 354 -0.40 19.50 -1.21
C LEU A 354 0.57 18.38 -0.86
N GLU A 355 1.84 18.52 -1.24
CA GLU A 355 2.91 17.55 -0.88
C GLU A 355 3.02 17.42 0.64
N SER A 356 3.06 18.56 1.36
CA SER A 356 3.13 18.59 2.82
C SER A 356 1.92 17.91 3.46
N PHE A 357 0.72 18.22 2.96
CA PHE A 357 -0.53 17.65 3.46
C PHE A 357 -0.54 16.11 3.33
N ILE A 358 -0.19 15.58 2.16
CA ILE A 358 -0.10 14.15 1.92
C ILE A 358 0.97 13.51 2.83
N LYS A 359 2.13 14.14 2.95
CA LYS A 359 3.25 13.66 3.78
C LYS A 359 2.86 13.60 5.26
N GLU A 360 2.14 14.59 5.78
CA GLU A 360 1.66 14.59 7.17
C GLU A 360 0.58 13.52 7.40
N SER A 361 -0.36 13.35 6.47
CA SER A 361 -1.34 12.27 6.53
C SER A 361 -0.66 10.90 6.56
N GLN A 362 0.32 10.67 5.68
CA GLN A 362 1.10 9.44 5.64
C GLN A 362 1.98 9.23 6.90
N ARG A 363 2.41 10.30 7.55
CA ARG A 363 3.16 10.21 8.82
C ARG A 363 2.28 9.69 9.95
N LEU A 364 1.09 10.27 10.10
CA LEU A 364 0.15 9.87 11.15
C LEU A 364 -0.50 8.52 10.87
N HIS A 365 -0.77 8.22 9.59
CA HIS A 365 -1.50 7.05 9.12
C HIS A 365 -0.70 6.27 8.08
N PRO A 366 0.49 5.74 8.44
CA PRO A 366 1.26 4.91 7.50
C PRO A 366 0.47 3.64 7.17
N VAL A 367 0.53 3.19 5.91
CA VAL A 367 -0.13 1.95 5.46
C VAL A 367 0.25 0.75 6.32
N GLY A 368 1.50 0.70 6.78
CA GLY A 368 1.99 -0.28 7.75
C GLY A 368 2.67 0.40 8.94
N GLN A 369 2.34 -0.03 10.15
CA GLN A 369 2.98 0.45 11.38
C GLN A 369 4.41 -0.08 11.51
N LEU A 370 4.68 -1.22 10.91
CA LEU A 370 5.97 -1.85 10.72
C LEU A 370 6.21 -2.02 9.21
N LEU A 371 7.31 -1.49 8.68
CA LEU A 371 7.65 -1.55 7.25
C LEU A 371 9.11 -1.99 7.05
N SER A 372 9.53 -2.05 5.78
CA SER A 372 10.89 -2.36 5.35
C SER A 372 11.37 -3.74 5.77
N GLN A 373 10.50 -4.73 5.58
CA GLN A 373 10.83 -6.11 5.95
C GLN A 373 11.96 -6.70 5.11
N ARG A 374 12.78 -7.54 5.77
CA ARG A 374 13.81 -8.36 5.13
C ARG A 374 13.95 -9.70 5.83
N LYS A 375 14.09 -10.75 5.06
CA LYS A 375 14.38 -12.10 5.56
C LYS A 375 15.86 -12.39 5.44
N VAL A 376 16.47 -12.87 6.51
CA VAL A 376 17.87 -13.31 6.53
C VAL A 376 17.98 -14.65 5.79
N LEU A 377 18.82 -14.69 4.77
CA LEU A 377 19.02 -15.82 3.86
C LEU A 377 20.35 -16.53 4.08
N ASP A 378 21.31 -15.88 4.76
CA ASP A 378 22.61 -16.47 5.06
C ASP A 378 22.45 -17.52 6.18
N PRO A 379 22.89 -18.78 5.97
CA PRO A 379 22.83 -19.84 7.01
C PRO A 379 23.55 -19.48 8.31
N ALA A 380 24.59 -18.66 8.26
CA ALA A 380 25.32 -18.18 9.43
C ALA A 380 24.57 -17.05 10.18
N GLY A 381 23.47 -16.55 9.61
CA GLY A 381 22.81 -15.34 10.08
C GLY A 381 23.58 -14.09 9.69
N VAL A 382 23.23 -12.96 10.32
CA VAL A 382 23.91 -11.68 10.09
C VAL A 382 23.97 -10.86 11.37
N THR A 383 25.10 -10.22 11.63
CA THR A 383 25.26 -9.29 12.75
C THR A 383 25.21 -7.86 12.23
N LEU A 384 24.30 -7.07 12.80
CA LEU A 384 24.14 -5.65 12.53
C LEU A 384 24.91 -4.86 13.58
N TYR A 385 25.85 -4.07 13.14
CA TYR A 385 26.60 -3.17 14.02
C TYR A 385 25.94 -1.80 14.06
N PRO A 386 25.84 -1.17 15.24
CA PRO A 386 25.33 0.18 15.37
C PRO A 386 26.12 1.18 14.51
N ALA A 387 25.42 2.19 14.03
CA ALA A 387 26.06 3.29 13.31
C ALA A 387 26.80 4.23 14.27
N GLU A 388 27.71 5.03 13.74
CA GLU A 388 28.34 6.13 14.46
C GLU A 388 27.29 7.08 15.06
N GLY A 389 27.50 7.53 16.29
CA GLY A 389 26.55 8.35 17.04
C GLY A 389 25.59 7.58 17.93
N PHE A 390 25.68 6.24 17.96
CA PHE A 390 24.92 5.37 18.87
C PHE A 390 25.86 4.66 19.87
N GLU A 391 26.58 5.47 20.63
CA GLU A 391 27.58 4.98 21.60
C GLU A 391 26.92 4.13 22.69
N GLY A 392 27.52 2.97 22.98
CA GLY A 392 26.99 2.03 23.96
C GLY A 392 25.90 1.09 23.43
N ALA A 393 25.49 1.22 22.17
CA ALA A 393 24.57 0.25 21.54
C ALA A 393 25.29 -1.05 21.19
N GLU A 394 24.67 -2.19 21.53
CA GLU A 394 25.25 -3.51 21.28
C GLU A 394 24.90 -4.00 19.85
N PRO A 395 25.80 -4.79 19.22
CA PRO A 395 25.50 -5.44 17.94
C PRO A 395 24.31 -6.39 18.06
N ILE A 396 23.46 -6.44 17.02
CA ILE A 396 22.28 -7.30 16.98
C ILE A 396 22.54 -8.45 16.02
N HIS A 397 22.55 -9.67 16.54
CA HIS A 397 22.64 -10.88 15.72
C HIS A 397 21.26 -11.36 15.29
N LEU A 398 21.06 -11.51 13.97
CA LEU A 398 19.86 -12.03 13.35
C LEU A 398 20.15 -13.43 12.78
N PRO A 399 19.48 -14.48 13.24
CA PRO A 399 19.71 -15.84 12.74
C PRO A 399 19.11 -16.04 11.34
N TYR A 400 19.51 -17.11 10.66
CA TYR A 400 18.89 -17.57 9.42
C TYR A 400 17.36 -17.63 9.55
N GLY A 401 16.67 -17.17 8.53
CA GLY A 401 15.21 -17.13 8.47
C GLY A 401 14.55 -16.03 9.32
N ALA A 402 15.30 -15.26 10.09
CA ALA A 402 14.74 -14.10 10.79
C ALA A 402 14.18 -13.10 9.79
N VAL A 403 12.97 -12.61 10.06
CA VAL A 403 12.37 -11.52 9.29
C VAL A 403 12.41 -10.24 10.12
N THR A 404 13.03 -9.19 9.58
CA THR A 404 13.17 -7.90 10.25
C THR A 404 12.11 -6.91 9.76
N GLN A 405 11.76 -5.95 10.61
CA GLN A 405 10.96 -4.77 10.25
C GLN A 405 11.47 -3.53 10.99
N MET A 406 11.08 -2.35 10.51
CA MET A 406 11.37 -1.06 11.14
C MET A 406 10.11 -0.51 11.80
N PRO A 407 10.21 0.10 13.00
CA PRO A 407 9.06 0.63 13.75
C PRO A 407 8.58 1.98 13.17
N THR A 408 8.03 1.96 11.96
CA THR A 408 7.62 3.15 11.21
C THR A 408 6.70 4.06 12.03
N HIS A 409 5.65 3.49 12.63
CA HIS A 409 4.72 4.26 13.45
C HIS A 409 5.39 4.83 14.70
N GLY A 410 6.23 4.05 15.39
CA GLY A 410 6.97 4.52 16.57
C GLY A 410 7.85 5.73 16.27
N ILE A 411 8.58 5.70 15.14
CA ILE A 411 9.41 6.83 14.68
C ILE A 411 8.56 8.04 14.33
N HIS A 412 7.44 7.83 13.65
CA HIS A 412 6.53 8.89 13.24
C HIS A 412 5.82 9.57 14.41
N MET A 413 5.69 8.87 15.56
CA MET A 413 5.12 9.39 16.80
C MET A 413 6.16 9.84 17.82
N ASP A 414 7.44 9.84 17.47
CA ASP A 414 8.52 10.24 18.36
C ASP A 414 8.63 11.76 18.49
N GLY A 415 8.43 12.28 19.71
CA GLY A 415 8.58 13.70 20.04
C GLY A 415 10.01 14.24 19.88
N GLY A 416 11.03 13.37 19.88
CA GLY A 416 12.41 13.73 19.56
C GLY A 416 12.65 13.91 18.05
N VAL A 417 11.75 13.40 17.21
CA VAL A 417 11.81 13.50 15.75
C VAL A 417 10.85 14.55 15.21
N TYR A 418 9.64 14.62 15.77
CA TYR A 418 8.57 15.52 15.34
C TYR A 418 7.98 16.27 16.55
N GLU A 419 7.92 17.59 16.45
CA GLU A 419 7.23 18.42 17.45
C GLU A 419 5.72 18.11 17.43
N GLU A 420 5.11 17.92 18.61
CA GLU A 420 3.71 17.52 18.75
C GLU A 420 3.31 16.39 17.77
N PRO A 421 3.92 15.19 17.91
CA PRO A 421 3.87 14.16 16.87
C PRO A 421 2.45 13.59 16.63
N ARG A 422 1.53 13.76 17.61
CA ARG A 422 0.14 13.27 17.49
C ARG A 422 -0.82 14.31 16.91
N VAL A 423 -0.37 15.56 16.75
CA VAL A 423 -1.19 16.64 16.20
C VAL A 423 -1.01 16.67 14.68
N PHE A 424 -2.12 16.60 13.95
CA PHE A 424 -2.12 16.80 12.50
C PHE A 424 -1.80 18.26 12.18
N ARG A 425 -0.72 18.48 11.46
CA ARG A 425 -0.31 19.78 10.95
C ARG A 425 -0.08 19.66 9.45
N GLY A 426 -1.11 19.80 8.64
CA GLY A 426 -1.08 19.51 7.19
C GLY A 426 0.05 20.22 6.44
N PHE A 427 0.48 21.37 6.91
CA PHE A 427 1.60 22.12 6.32
C PHE A 427 2.92 22.00 7.09
N ARG A 428 3.07 20.96 7.92
CA ARG A 428 4.32 20.68 8.68
C ARG A 428 5.57 20.66 7.82
N PHE A 429 5.43 20.14 6.60
CA PHE A 429 6.53 19.92 5.66
C PHE A 429 6.54 20.92 4.49
N ALA A 430 5.74 21.99 4.54
CA ALA A 430 5.63 22.93 3.40
C ALA A 430 6.95 23.63 3.03
N GLY A 431 7.89 23.74 3.99
CA GLY A 431 9.24 24.25 3.76
C GLY A 431 10.28 23.20 3.39
N ASP A 432 9.91 21.91 3.43
CA ASP A 432 10.81 20.80 3.11
C ASP A 432 11.09 20.73 1.61
N LYS A 433 12.37 20.60 1.25
CA LYS A 433 12.76 20.31 -0.13
C LYS A 433 12.72 18.81 -0.46
N VAL A 434 12.47 17.96 0.54
CA VAL A 434 12.48 16.49 0.41
C VAL A 434 11.05 15.99 0.26
N PRO A 435 10.67 15.49 -0.93
CA PRO A 435 9.32 14.98 -1.17
C PRO A 435 9.03 13.70 -0.38
N SER A 436 7.76 13.38 -0.18
CA SER A 436 7.32 12.14 0.48
C SER A 436 7.77 10.88 -0.27
N SER A 437 8.03 10.98 -1.58
CA SER A 437 8.62 9.90 -2.39
C SER A 437 10.08 9.57 -2.03
N GLN A 438 10.74 10.37 -1.22
CA GLN A 438 12.12 10.13 -0.77
C GLN A 438 12.12 9.69 0.70
N PRO A 439 12.15 8.38 0.99
CA PRO A 439 12.20 7.87 2.35
C PRO A 439 13.50 8.24 3.05
N SER A 440 13.41 8.44 4.36
CA SER A 440 14.55 8.70 5.26
C SER A 440 14.42 7.90 6.54
N ASP A 441 15.44 7.95 7.40
CA ASP A 441 15.40 7.31 8.73
C ASP A 441 14.31 7.91 9.65
N ARG A 442 13.77 9.09 9.28
CA ARG A 442 12.70 9.78 10.01
C ARG A 442 11.33 9.59 9.37
N PHE A 443 11.25 9.46 8.05
CA PHE A 443 10.01 9.31 7.30
C PHE A 443 10.05 8.06 6.43
N MET A 444 9.26 7.04 6.75
CA MET A 444 9.35 5.68 6.17
C MET A 444 8.05 5.19 5.54
N SER A 445 7.10 6.06 5.20
CA SER A 445 5.79 5.62 4.67
C SER A 445 5.89 4.82 3.38
N PHE A 446 6.96 4.98 2.62
CA PHE A 446 7.29 4.16 1.45
C PHE A 446 8.40 3.13 1.71
N GLY A 447 8.64 2.75 2.95
CA GLY A 447 9.74 1.86 3.34
C GLY A 447 11.08 2.59 3.38
N HIS A 448 12.21 1.86 3.25
CA HIS A 448 13.53 2.41 3.50
C HIS A 448 14.62 1.83 2.59
N GLY A 449 15.54 2.69 2.15
CA GLY A 449 16.73 2.32 1.38
C GLY A 449 16.40 1.73 0.00
N LYS A 450 17.23 0.79 -0.46
CA LYS A 450 17.09 0.17 -1.79
C LYS A 450 15.81 -0.66 -1.99
N HIS A 451 15.14 -1.04 -0.91
CA HIS A 451 13.88 -1.78 -0.94
C HIS A 451 12.65 -0.88 -0.66
N ALA A 452 12.82 0.45 -0.75
CA ALA A 452 11.69 1.37 -0.74
C ALA A 452 10.72 1.06 -1.89
N CYS A 453 9.44 1.39 -1.69
CA CYS A 453 8.37 1.13 -2.66
C CYS A 453 8.78 1.59 -4.08
N PRO A 454 8.78 0.69 -5.07
CA PRO A 454 9.18 1.05 -6.43
C PRO A 454 8.16 1.97 -7.10
N GLY A 455 6.85 1.81 -6.77
CA GLY A 455 5.74 2.56 -7.36
C GLY A 455 5.44 3.91 -6.70
N ARG A 456 6.22 4.35 -5.72
CA ARG A 456 5.94 5.56 -4.93
C ARG A 456 5.76 6.85 -5.75
N HIS A 457 6.46 6.98 -6.88
CA HIS A 457 6.34 8.15 -7.76
C HIS A 457 4.98 8.18 -8.45
N LEU A 458 4.56 7.08 -9.06
CA LEU A 458 3.24 6.95 -9.67
C LEU A 458 2.12 7.07 -8.63
N ALA A 459 2.26 6.41 -7.48
CA ALA A 459 1.28 6.48 -6.40
C ALA A 459 1.04 7.93 -5.94
N LEU A 460 2.09 8.72 -5.76
CA LEU A 460 1.95 10.14 -5.40
C LEU A 460 1.32 10.98 -6.51
N VAL A 461 1.61 10.70 -7.78
CA VAL A 461 0.93 11.36 -8.90
C VAL A 461 -0.58 11.08 -8.85
N VAL A 462 -0.97 9.81 -8.67
CA VAL A 462 -2.38 9.43 -8.54
C VAL A 462 -3.05 10.12 -7.34
N VAL A 463 -2.39 10.09 -6.16
CA VAL A 463 -2.94 10.73 -4.94
C VAL A 463 -3.09 12.24 -5.12
N LYS A 464 -2.10 12.92 -5.69
CA LYS A 464 -2.16 14.36 -5.95
C LYS A 464 -3.27 14.71 -6.93
N LEU A 465 -3.31 14.07 -8.09
CA LEU A 465 -4.34 14.32 -9.09
C LEU A 465 -5.74 14.07 -8.54
N PHE A 466 -5.90 12.99 -7.76
CA PHE A 466 -7.19 12.67 -7.16
C PHE A 466 -7.66 13.73 -6.16
N LEU A 467 -6.79 14.16 -5.25
CA LEU A 467 -7.11 15.19 -4.27
C LEU A 467 -7.38 16.54 -4.92
N LEU A 468 -6.63 16.91 -5.96
CA LEU A 468 -6.87 18.14 -6.73
C LEU A 468 -8.24 18.11 -7.41
N GLU A 469 -8.55 17.02 -8.10
CA GLU A 469 -9.85 16.89 -8.78
C GLU A 469 -11.01 16.80 -7.77
N PHE A 470 -10.80 16.17 -6.60
CA PHE A 470 -11.78 16.15 -5.52
C PHE A 470 -12.05 17.56 -4.99
N LEU A 471 -11.01 18.35 -4.73
CA LEU A 471 -11.14 19.72 -4.24
C LEU A 471 -11.76 20.69 -5.26
N GLU A 472 -11.44 20.52 -6.54
CA GLU A 472 -12.05 21.33 -7.62
C GLU A 472 -13.54 21.05 -7.78
N ARG A 473 -13.99 19.83 -7.52
CA ARG A 473 -15.36 19.40 -7.81
C ARG A 473 -16.29 19.45 -6.62
N PHE A 474 -15.76 19.25 -5.41
CA PHE A 474 -16.58 19.08 -4.22
C PHE A 474 -16.25 20.07 -3.12
N GLU A 475 -17.30 20.48 -2.45
CA GLU A 475 -17.24 21.01 -1.10
C GLU A 475 -17.61 19.92 -0.10
N PHE A 476 -17.17 20.07 1.14
CA PHE A 476 -17.44 19.12 2.20
C PHE A 476 -17.81 19.85 3.48
N LYS A 477 -18.61 19.18 4.33
CA LYS A 477 -18.85 19.62 5.70
C LYS A 477 -17.71 19.16 6.58
N GLU A 478 -17.27 20.04 7.49
CA GLU A 478 -16.38 19.64 8.56
C GLU A 478 -17.07 18.61 9.45
N VAL A 479 -16.36 17.54 9.78
CA VAL A 479 -16.79 16.44 10.64
C VAL A 479 -15.68 16.05 11.59
N GLU A 480 -16.03 15.44 12.74
CA GLU A 480 -15.00 14.78 13.56
C GLU A 480 -14.31 13.69 12.74
N ARG A 481 -12.97 13.64 12.82
CA ARG A 481 -12.20 12.64 12.08
C ARG A 481 -12.66 11.22 12.44
N PRO A 482 -13.06 10.41 11.44
CA PRO A 482 -13.43 9.02 11.69
C PRO A 482 -12.28 8.25 12.35
N LYS A 483 -12.60 7.42 13.34
CA LYS A 483 -11.60 6.66 14.08
C LYS A 483 -11.15 5.45 13.29
N ASP A 484 -9.85 5.32 13.09
CA ASP A 484 -9.28 4.17 12.40
C ASP A 484 -9.52 2.87 13.16
N TRP A 485 -9.77 1.80 12.43
CA TRP A 485 -9.85 0.46 12.99
C TRP A 485 -8.45 -0.04 13.32
N GLN A 486 -8.21 -0.27 14.60
CA GLN A 486 -6.96 -0.81 15.10
C GLN A 486 -7.16 -2.28 15.44
N LEU A 487 -6.82 -3.17 14.49
CA LEU A 487 -6.82 -4.60 14.77
C LEU A 487 -5.52 -4.94 15.50
N GLY A 488 -5.61 -5.28 16.77
CA GLY A 488 -4.45 -5.47 17.64
C GLY A 488 -3.48 -6.61 17.24
N PHE A 489 -3.87 -7.47 16.29
CA PHE A 489 -3.02 -8.52 15.72
C PHE A 489 -2.47 -8.18 14.33
N MET A 490 -2.93 -7.08 13.73
CA MET A 490 -2.43 -6.53 12.47
C MET A 490 -1.76 -5.19 12.78
N PHE A 491 -0.52 -5.03 12.36
CA PHE A 491 0.21 -3.78 12.50
C PHE A 491 -0.07 -2.84 11.31
N ASN A 492 -1.36 -2.72 10.98
CA ASN A 492 -1.87 -1.83 9.94
C ASN A 492 -2.99 -0.97 10.51
N ALA A 493 -2.96 0.32 10.26
CA ALA A 493 -4.08 1.21 10.51
C ALA A 493 -5.07 1.07 9.34
N VAL A 494 -6.22 0.49 9.60
CA VAL A 494 -7.29 0.40 8.61
C VAL A 494 -8.20 1.62 8.80
N PRO A 495 -8.40 2.47 7.79
CA PRO A 495 -9.28 3.63 7.91
C PRO A 495 -10.72 3.18 8.18
N ASP A 496 -11.52 4.05 8.79
CA ASP A 496 -12.94 3.78 8.96
C ASP A 496 -13.63 3.52 7.62
N MET A 497 -14.37 2.42 7.55
CA MET A 497 -15.02 1.96 6.31
C MET A 497 -16.51 2.31 6.25
N LYS A 498 -17.09 2.89 7.30
CA LYS A 498 -18.55 3.01 7.46
C LYS A 498 -19.01 4.45 7.69
N THR A 499 -18.20 5.31 8.25
CA THR A 499 -18.59 6.68 8.54
C THR A 499 -18.80 7.46 7.25
N ASN A 500 -19.92 8.14 7.17
CA ASN A 500 -20.23 9.04 6.09
C ASN A 500 -19.67 10.43 6.35
N VAL A 501 -19.04 11.00 5.34
CA VAL A 501 -18.78 12.42 5.24
C VAL A 501 -19.82 13.05 4.30
N TRP A 502 -19.97 14.37 4.35
CA TRP A 502 -20.96 15.05 3.55
C TRP A 502 -20.28 15.92 2.51
N ILE A 503 -20.60 15.67 1.24
CA ILE A 503 -20.08 16.42 0.09
C ILE A 503 -21.22 17.01 -0.73
N ARG A 504 -20.92 18.10 -1.45
CA ARG A 504 -21.76 18.64 -2.51
C ARG A 504 -20.91 19.07 -3.71
N PRO A 505 -21.45 19.07 -4.93
CA PRO A 505 -20.76 19.66 -6.06
C PRO A 505 -20.48 21.14 -5.80
N ARG A 506 -19.26 21.59 -6.15
CA ARG A 506 -18.91 23.01 -6.09
C ARG A 506 -19.64 23.79 -7.17
N ARG A 507 -20.14 24.98 -6.84
CA ARG A 507 -20.77 25.88 -7.82
C ARG A 507 -19.68 26.52 -8.66
N GLU A 508 -19.95 26.68 -9.97
CA GLU A 508 -19.02 27.31 -10.90
C GLU A 508 -18.78 28.80 -10.57
N ASP A 509 -19.75 29.45 -9.89
CA ASP A 509 -19.72 30.87 -9.57
C ASP A 509 -19.11 31.23 -8.20
N GLU A 510 -18.81 30.24 -7.35
CA GLU A 510 -18.16 30.49 -6.07
C GLU A 510 -16.63 30.54 -6.28
N GLU A 511 -16.13 31.74 -6.65
CA GLU A 511 -14.70 32.04 -6.49
C GLU A 511 -14.30 31.76 -5.04
N VAL A 512 -13.23 30.98 -4.86
CA VAL A 512 -12.65 30.75 -3.54
C VAL A 512 -12.27 32.11 -2.99
N GLY A 513 -13.10 32.63 -2.07
CA GLY A 513 -12.97 33.98 -1.53
C GLY A 513 -11.53 34.26 -1.11
N ALA A 514 -11.10 35.44 -1.44
CA ALA A 514 -9.80 36.02 -1.21
C ALA A 514 -9.40 36.00 0.26
#